data_a3c8b39d449441fffe2eb42bbdfa4f2c
#
_entry.id   a3c8b39d449441fffe2eb42bbdfa4f2c
#
_cell.length_a   1.000
_cell.length_b   1.000
_cell.length_c   1.000
_cell.angle_alpha   90.00
_cell.angle_beta   90.00
_cell.angle_gamma   90.00
#
_symmetry.space_group_name_H-M   'P 1'
#
loop_
_entity.id
_entity.type
_entity.pdbx_description
1 polymer ?
#
loop_
_entity_poly.entity_id
_entity_poly.type
_entity_poly.pdbx_seq_one_letter_code
_entity_poly.pdbx_strand_id
1 'polypeptide(L)'
;MSRPVYDPENIFAKILRGEIPCNKADECPHTLSFHDIQPQRQTHILVIPKGAYVDMTDFSENASPEEHTAFFAAIARVVRKAGLSEEGYRVISNIGKNGHQDVPNLHMHI
;
A
#
# COMPACT_ATOMS: atom_id res chain seq x y z
N MET A 1 -16.04 -3.25 -18.18
CA MET A 1 -14.75 -3.92 -18.17
C MET A 1 -14.65 -4.88 -17.01
N SER A 2 -14.01 -6.01 -17.22
CA SER A 2 -13.84 -6.97 -16.16
C SER A 2 -12.79 -6.48 -15.15
N ARG A 3 -12.99 -6.87 -13.90
CA ARG A 3 -12.04 -6.60 -12.83
C ARG A 3 -10.75 -7.40 -13.08
N PRO A 4 -9.56 -6.83 -12.83
CA PRO A 4 -8.32 -7.58 -12.94
C PRO A 4 -8.26 -8.73 -11.95
N VAL A 5 -7.57 -9.81 -12.32
CA VAL A 5 -7.42 -10.98 -11.47
C VAL A 5 -6.30 -10.73 -10.47
N TYR A 6 -6.60 -10.85 -9.18
CA TYR A 6 -5.62 -10.70 -8.11
C TYR A 6 -4.81 -12.01 -7.97
N ASP A 7 -3.50 -11.89 -7.96
CA ASP A 7 -2.59 -13.01 -7.74
C ASP A 7 -2.29 -13.14 -6.25
N PRO A 8 -2.83 -14.16 -5.54
CA PRO A 8 -2.59 -14.30 -4.11
C PRO A 8 -1.16 -14.73 -3.77
N GLU A 9 -0.35 -15.03 -4.78
CA GLU A 9 1.05 -15.39 -4.58
C GLU A 9 1.99 -14.19 -4.70
N ASN A 10 1.47 -12.97 -4.87
CA ASN A 10 2.33 -11.81 -4.89
C ASN A 10 2.96 -11.59 -3.50
N ILE A 11 4.11 -10.92 -3.48
CA ILE A 11 4.91 -10.78 -2.26
C ILE A 11 4.16 -10.05 -1.14
N PHE A 12 3.33 -9.06 -1.45
CA PHE A 12 2.58 -8.32 -0.44
C PHE A 12 1.44 -9.16 0.15
N ALA A 13 0.79 -10.00 -0.67
CA ALA A 13 -0.20 -10.95 -0.17
C ALA A 13 0.44 -11.93 0.81
N LYS A 14 1.66 -12.37 0.53
CA LYS A 14 2.41 -13.26 1.43
C LYS A 14 2.78 -12.57 2.74
N ILE A 15 3.12 -11.29 2.69
CA ILE A 15 3.37 -10.49 3.90
C ILE A 15 2.09 -10.40 4.73
N LEU A 16 0.95 -10.16 4.10
CA LEU A 16 -0.34 -10.08 4.81
C LEU A 16 -0.69 -11.39 5.51
N ARG A 17 -0.33 -12.54 4.93
CA ARG A 17 -0.58 -13.86 5.54
C ARG A 17 0.47 -14.23 6.59
N GLY A 18 1.51 -13.43 6.77
CA GLY A 18 2.59 -13.72 7.71
C GLY A 18 3.62 -14.71 7.20
N GLU A 19 3.59 -15.05 5.90
CA GLU A 19 4.56 -15.96 5.30
C GLU A 19 5.92 -15.31 5.06
N ILE A 20 5.93 -13.98 4.90
CA ILE A 20 7.16 -13.19 4.75
C ILE A 20 7.13 -12.13 5.83
N PRO A 21 8.20 -12.01 6.63
CA PRO A 21 8.25 -10.97 7.67
C PRO A 21 8.38 -9.57 7.07
N CYS A 22 7.90 -8.57 7.81
CA CYS A 22 8.07 -7.17 7.44
C CYS A 22 8.38 -6.33 8.67
N ASN A 23 8.99 -5.17 8.44
CA ASN A 23 9.21 -4.19 9.50
C ASN A 23 7.99 -3.25 9.53
N LYS A 24 7.04 -3.58 10.40
CA LYS A 24 5.74 -2.92 10.44
C LYS A 24 5.86 -1.48 10.93
N ALA A 25 5.23 -0.56 10.21
CA ALA A 25 5.14 0.84 10.59
C ALA A 25 3.77 1.20 11.17
N ASP A 26 2.69 0.58 10.68
CA ASP A 26 1.33 0.83 11.12
C ASP A 26 0.43 -0.32 10.70
N GLU A 27 -0.64 -0.54 11.44
CA GLU A 27 -1.64 -1.54 11.08
C GLU A 27 -3.00 -1.18 11.64
N CYS A 28 -4.04 -1.44 10.85
CA CYS A 28 -5.43 -1.36 11.29
C CYS A 28 -6.22 -2.51 10.63
N PRO A 29 -7.53 -2.67 10.92
CA PRO A 29 -8.30 -3.78 10.32
C PRO A 29 -8.28 -3.83 8.79
N HIS A 30 -8.07 -2.71 8.12
CA HIS A 30 -8.12 -2.63 6.66
C HIS A 30 -6.79 -2.37 5.98
N THR A 31 -5.74 -2.04 6.71
CA THR A 31 -4.44 -1.66 6.12
C THR A 31 -3.25 -2.22 6.88
N LEU A 32 -2.15 -2.36 6.16
CA LEU A 32 -0.84 -2.65 6.75
C LEU A 32 0.18 -1.70 6.11
N SER A 33 1.04 -1.12 6.93
CA SER A 33 2.13 -0.26 6.46
C SER A 33 3.45 -0.80 6.99
N PHE A 34 4.47 -0.81 6.14
CA PHE A 34 5.78 -1.37 6.51
C PHE A 34 6.89 -0.66 5.76
N HIS A 35 8.09 -0.72 6.33
CA HIS A 35 9.27 -0.12 5.72
C HIS A 35 9.73 -0.97 4.55
N ASP A 36 10.10 -0.33 3.44
CA ASP A 36 10.63 -1.03 2.27
C ASP A 36 12.01 -1.61 2.65
N ILE A 37 12.25 -2.86 2.26
CA ILE A 37 13.53 -3.53 2.52
C ILE A 37 14.65 -3.01 1.60
N GLN A 38 14.29 -2.34 0.51
CA GLN A 38 15.23 -1.71 -0.41
C GLN A 38 14.84 -0.24 -0.60
N PRO A 39 15.03 0.59 0.44
CA PRO A 39 14.55 1.96 0.40
C PRO A 39 15.28 2.79 -0.65
N GLN A 40 14.50 3.54 -1.44
CA GLN A 40 15.01 4.47 -2.45
C GLN A 40 15.27 5.85 -1.86
N ARG A 41 14.81 6.08 -0.64
CA ARG A 41 14.89 7.34 0.09
C ARG A 41 15.19 7.05 1.55
N GLN A 42 15.57 8.09 2.31
CA GLN A 42 15.80 7.98 3.74
C GLN A 42 14.56 7.44 4.46
N THR A 43 13.39 7.89 4.07
CA THR A 43 12.12 7.33 4.51
C THR A 43 11.44 6.71 3.30
N HIS A 44 11.16 5.41 3.38
CA HIS A 44 10.45 4.71 2.32
C HIS A 44 9.52 3.69 2.96
N ILE A 45 8.25 4.05 3.05
CA ILE A 45 7.22 3.23 3.68
C ILE A 45 6.18 2.86 2.63
N LEU A 46 5.73 1.62 2.67
CA LEU A 46 4.68 1.12 1.80
C LEU A 46 3.39 0.99 2.59
N VAL A 47 2.29 1.49 2.04
CA VAL A 47 0.96 1.34 2.61
C VAL A 47 0.14 0.47 1.67
N ILE A 48 -0.37 -0.66 2.19
CA ILE A 48 -1.18 -1.59 1.39
C ILE A 48 -2.53 -1.83 2.06
N PRO A 49 -3.58 -2.08 1.26
CA PRO A 49 -4.86 -2.54 1.81
C PRO A 49 -4.75 -4.02 2.18
N LYS A 50 -5.51 -4.46 3.18
CA LYS A 50 -5.60 -5.88 3.52
C LYS A 50 -6.48 -6.65 2.54
N GLY A 51 -7.41 -5.98 1.89
CA GLY A 51 -8.22 -6.58 0.83
C GLY A 51 -7.39 -6.83 -0.43
N ALA A 52 -7.89 -7.71 -1.29
CA ALA A 52 -7.20 -8.17 -2.50
C ALA A 52 -7.46 -7.22 -3.68
N TYR A 53 -6.66 -6.18 -3.78
CA TYR A 53 -6.76 -5.18 -4.85
C TYR A 53 -5.46 -5.10 -5.63
N VAL A 54 -5.57 -5.16 -6.96
CA VAL A 54 -4.41 -5.19 -7.85
C VAL A 54 -3.73 -3.81 -7.93
N ASP A 55 -4.52 -2.75 -8.02
CA ASP A 55 -4.01 -1.39 -8.22
C ASP A 55 -5.02 -0.36 -7.71
N MET A 56 -4.68 0.91 -7.89
CA MET A 56 -5.54 2.01 -7.46
C MET A 56 -6.90 2.01 -8.18
N THR A 57 -6.93 1.66 -9.46
CA THR A 57 -8.19 1.63 -10.22
C THR A 57 -9.13 0.56 -9.65
N ASP A 58 -8.59 -0.66 -9.44
CA ASP A 58 -9.34 -1.76 -8.84
C ASP A 58 -9.89 -1.37 -7.46
N PHE A 59 -9.05 -0.79 -6.62
CA PHE A 59 -9.44 -0.35 -5.28
C PHE A 59 -10.51 0.74 -5.34
N SER A 60 -10.33 1.72 -6.23
CA SER A 60 -11.29 2.83 -6.36
C SER A 60 -12.67 2.34 -6.79
N GLU A 61 -12.72 1.36 -7.67
CA GLU A 61 -13.97 0.85 -8.21
C GLU A 61 -14.66 -0.19 -7.32
N ASN A 62 -13.87 -1.01 -6.61
CA ASN A 62 -14.39 -2.23 -5.99
C ASN A 62 -14.30 -2.27 -4.47
N ALA A 63 -13.51 -1.41 -3.82
CA ALA A 63 -13.40 -1.39 -2.37
C ALA A 63 -14.60 -0.68 -1.74
N SER A 64 -14.87 -1.00 -0.47
CA SER A 64 -15.95 -0.37 0.28
C SER A 64 -15.56 1.07 0.67
N PRO A 65 -16.56 1.93 0.99
CA PRO A 65 -16.26 3.25 1.54
C PRO A 65 -15.41 3.20 2.80
N GLU A 66 -15.61 2.19 3.65
CA GLU A 66 -14.81 1.99 4.86
C GLU A 66 -13.35 1.71 4.54
N GLU A 67 -13.11 0.88 3.53
CA GLU A 67 -11.76 0.59 3.07
C GLU A 67 -11.07 1.83 2.49
N HIS A 68 -11.81 2.63 1.71
CA HIS A 68 -11.29 3.89 1.17
C HIS A 68 -10.87 4.83 2.30
N THR A 69 -11.76 5.05 3.27
CA THR A 69 -11.47 5.92 4.41
C THR A 69 -10.29 5.43 5.22
N ALA A 70 -10.24 4.13 5.51
CA ALA A 70 -9.16 3.53 6.30
C ALA A 70 -7.81 3.65 5.60
N PHE A 71 -7.79 3.50 4.28
CA PHE A 71 -6.55 3.58 3.51
C PHE A 71 -5.91 4.97 3.59
N PHE A 72 -6.70 6.02 3.37
CA PHE A 72 -6.19 7.40 3.47
C PHE A 72 -5.86 7.79 4.91
N ALA A 73 -6.64 7.32 5.88
CA ALA A 73 -6.33 7.54 7.29
C ALA A 73 -4.99 6.90 7.68
N ALA A 74 -4.68 5.73 7.12
CA ALA A 74 -3.40 5.06 7.37
C ALA A 74 -2.22 5.88 6.83
N ILE A 75 -2.37 6.47 5.64
CA ILE A 75 -1.33 7.35 5.07
C ILE A 75 -1.07 8.52 6.01
N ALA A 76 -2.12 9.16 6.52
CA ALA A 76 -1.98 10.27 7.45
C ALA A 76 -1.25 9.87 8.74
N ARG A 77 -1.59 8.70 9.31
CA ARG A 77 -0.93 8.20 10.52
C ARG A 77 0.56 7.94 10.29
N VAL A 78 0.88 7.29 9.17
CA VAL A 78 2.26 6.97 8.80
C VAL A 78 3.09 8.24 8.64
N VAL A 79 2.55 9.22 7.94
CA VAL A 79 3.20 10.52 7.74
C VAL A 79 3.50 11.21 9.06
N ARG A 80 2.54 11.20 10.00
CA ARG A 80 2.76 11.79 11.33
C ARG A 80 3.82 11.05 12.13
N LYS A 81 3.73 9.72 12.16
CA LYS A 81 4.70 8.90 12.89
C LYS A 81 6.11 9.07 12.37
N ALA A 82 6.25 9.25 11.06
CA ALA A 82 7.55 9.43 10.42
C ALA A 82 8.07 10.86 10.49
N GLY A 83 7.27 11.80 11.04
CA GLY A 83 7.67 13.19 11.18
C GLY A 83 7.76 13.97 9.89
N LEU A 84 6.97 13.60 8.88
CA LEU A 84 7.04 14.18 7.54
C LEU A 84 6.09 15.34 7.29
N SER A 85 5.21 15.66 8.27
CA SER A 85 4.12 16.60 8.05
C SER A 85 4.58 18.02 7.74
N GLU A 86 5.63 18.51 8.41
CA GLU A 86 6.08 19.90 8.26
C GLU A 86 6.83 20.14 6.95
N GLU A 87 7.80 19.29 6.63
CA GLU A 87 8.62 19.49 5.44
C GLU A 87 7.97 18.94 4.18
N GLY A 88 6.94 18.13 4.37
CA GLY A 88 6.21 17.54 3.25
C GLY A 88 6.76 16.19 2.82
N TYR A 89 6.03 15.59 1.89
CA TYR A 89 6.35 14.24 1.42
C TYR A 89 5.70 14.03 0.07
N ARG A 90 6.12 12.97 -0.60
CA ARG A 90 5.56 12.56 -1.89
C ARG A 90 4.90 11.19 -1.72
N VAL A 91 3.72 11.03 -2.31
CA VAL A 91 3.01 9.76 -2.36
C VAL A 91 2.95 9.31 -3.81
N ILE A 92 3.40 8.09 -4.07
CA ILE A 92 3.45 7.53 -5.42
C ILE A 92 2.70 6.21 -5.46
N SER A 93 1.82 6.05 -6.46
CA SER A 93 1.25 4.76 -6.80
C SER A 93 1.58 4.46 -8.25
N ASN A 94 2.09 3.26 -8.49
CA ASN A 94 2.40 2.78 -9.83
C ASN A 94 1.30 1.83 -10.29
N ILE A 95 0.69 2.11 -11.44
CA ILE A 95 -0.42 1.33 -11.97
C ILE A 95 -0.07 0.78 -13.34
N GLY A 96 -0.17 -0.52 -13.50
CA GLY A 96 -0.03 -1.21 -14.77
C GLY A 96 1.34 -1.07 -15.42
N LYS A 97 1.41 -1.47 -16.68
CA LYS A 97 2.66 -1.51 -17.44
C LYS A 97 3.26 -0.12 -17.63
N ASN A 98 2.45 0.86 -18.01
CA ASN A 98 2.92 2.23 -18.26
C ASN A 98 3.34 2.94 -16.97
N GLY A 99 2.79 2.53 -15.84
CA GLY A 99 3.16 3.06 -14.53
C GLY A 99 4.30 2.31 -13.86
N HIS A 100 4.84 1.30 -14.51
CA HIS A 100 5.92 0.46 -13.98
C HIS A 100 5.57 -0.20 -12.64
N GLN A 101 4.37 -0.78 -12.57
CA GLN A 101 3.94 -1.50 -11.38
C GLN A 101 4.68 -2.83 -11.27
N ASP A 102 5.55 -2.94 -10.27
CA ASP A 102 6.38 -4.13 -10.06
C ASP A 102 5.62 -5.27 -9.41
N VAL A 103 4.81 -4.96 -8.41
CA VAL A 103 4.03 -5.95 -7.65
C VAL A 103 2.55 -5.72 -7.94
N PRO A 104 1.82 -6.76 -8.42
CA PRO A 104 0.40 -6.64 -8.76
C PRO A 104 -0.49 -6.65 -7.52
N ASN A 105 -0.23 -5.76 -6.61
CA ASN A 105 -0.96 -5.51 -5.38
C ASN A 105 -0.88 -4.01 -5.11
N LEU A 106 -2.01 -3.37 -4.89
CA LEU A 106 -2.01 -1.94 -4.60
C LEU A 106 -1.05 -1.60 -3.47
N HIS A 107 -0.18 -0.64 -3.70
CA HIS A 107 0.68 -0.08 -2.66
C HIS A 107 1.00 1.38 -2.96
N MET A 108 1.05 2.18 -1.90
CA MET A 108 1.49 3.57 -1.98
C MET A 108 2.88 3.67 -1.38
N HIS A 109 3.78 4.34 -2.11
CA HIS A 109 5.12 4.66 -1.60
C HIS A 109 5.08 6.03 -0.92
N ILE A 110 5.64 6.11 0.26
CA ILE A 110 5.79 7.36 1.00
C ILE A 110 7.26 7.62 1.24
#